data_e306757cab34f630691c0389553478e8
#
_entry.id   e306757cab34f630691c0389553478e8
#
_cell.length_a   1.000
_cell.length_b   1.000
_cell.length_c   1.000
_cell.angle_alpha   90.00
_cell.angle_beta   90.00
_cell.angle_gamma   90.00
#
_symmetry.space_group_name_H-M   'P 1'
#
loop_
_entity.id
_entity.type
_entity.pdbx_description
1 polymer ?
#
loop_
_entity_poly.entity_id
_entity_poly.type
_entity_poly.pdbx_seq_one_letter_code
_entity_poly.pdbx_strand_id
1 'polypeptide(L)'
;MTVKARPILNISLKAEKAKMSEVAQELSKRLKVPVFLGPQRQNELVSIEFSELTLEPALQLMSPTVYVDYEIDTGSTAPPKPLGIFFFDVNQGEPPVTAVVTGSSQSLLVEGNTEDGVEPATEDEKKKVEEEPLRVSYKNSALTVKAKKQPLPLILLKIGEELGIPVDIRNENRSIVDAEISKLPVEDVVRQLSPNIRLFMRADLTRAERRALRLVLAEPPITTQQNP
;
A
#
# COMPACT_ATOMS: atom_id res chain seq x y z
N MET A 1 -1.05 -29.89 -20.10
CA MET A 1 -1.01 -28.97 -18.95
C MET A 1 -0.59 -27.61 -19.48
N THR A 2 -1.51 -26.68 -19.66
CA THR A 2 -1.20 -25.38 -20.27
C THR A 2 -1.02 -24.37 -19.13
N VAL A 3 0.22 -24.05 -18.79
CA VAL A 3 0.52 -22.97 -17.86
C VAL A 3 0.33 -21.67 -18.62
N LYS A 4 -0.77 -20.95 -18.38
CA LYS A 4 -0.92 -19.56 -18.85
C LYS A 4 0.00 -18.71 -18.00
N ALA A 5 1.17 -18.36 -18.52
CA ALA A 5 2.01 -17.33 -17.96
C ALA A 5 1.17 -16.04 -17.90
N ARG A 6 1.06 -15.45 -16.69
CA ARG A 6 0.42 -14.14 -16.51
C ARG A 6 1.29 -13.10 -17.21
N PRO A 7 0.72 -12.06 -17.82
CA PRO A 7 1.51 -11.02 -18.45
C PRO A 7 2.32 -10.31 -17.35
N ILE A 8 3.60 -10.64 -17.24
CA ILE A 8 4.57 -9.84 -16.50
C ILE A 8 4.70 -8.55 -17.32
N LEU A 9 4.52 -7.40 -16.67
CA LEU A 9 4.68 -6.11 -17.32
C LEU A 9 6.17 -5.89 -17.60
N ASN A 10 6.61 -6.30 -18.78
CA ASN A 10 7.98 -6.09 -19.23
C ASN A 10 8.09 -4.78 -19.98
N ILE A 11 9.10 -4.00 -19.66
CA ILE A 11 9.38 -2.68 -20.22
C ILE A 11 10.66 -2.75 -21.03
N SER A 12 10.63 -2.21 -22.24
CA SER A 12 11.80 -1.94 -23.06
C SER A 12 11.82 -0.45 -23.38
N LEU A 13 12.97 0.19 -23.21
CA LEU A 13 13.16 1.62 -23.44
C LEU A 13 14.47 1.85 -24.18
N LYS A 14 14.40 2.68 -25.21
CA LYS A 14 15.56 3.28 -25.86
C LYS A 14 15.35 4.77 -25.95
N ALA A 15 16.21 5.53 -25.28
CA ALA A 15 16.23 7.00 -25.30
C ALA A 15 17.67 7.47 -25.51
N GLU A 16 17.88 8.41 -26.42
CA GLU A 16 19.16 9.02 -26.69
C GLU A 16 19.01 10.54 -26.63
N LYS A 17 19.65 11.18 -25.63
CA LYS A 17 19.56 12.61 -25.35
C LYS A 17 18.11 13.14 -25.32
N ALA A 18 17.19 12.31 -24.85
CA ALA A 18 15.78 12.68 -24.69
C ALA A 18 15.57 13.41 -23.36
N LYS A 19 14.60 14.32 -23.30
CA LYS A 19 14.21 14.95 -22.05
C LYS A 19 13.49 13.93 -21.16
N MET A 20 13.79 13.95 -19.88
CA MET A 20 13.10 13.07 -18.92
C MET A 20 11.58 13.27 -18.92
N SER A 21 11.12 14.50 -19.19
CA SER A 21 9.69 14.79 -19.36
C SER A 21 9.03 14.03 -20.52
N GLU A 22 9.73 13.87 -21.63
CA GLU A 22 9.24 13.12 -22.81
C GLU A 22 9.19 11.61 -22.50
N VAL A 23 10.23 11.11 -21.83
CA VAL A 23 10.29 9.71 -21.40
C VAL A 23 9.16 9.41 -20.39
N ALA A 24 8.95 10.27 -19.41
CA ALA A 24 7.88 10.12 -18.43
C ALA A 24 6.48 10.14 -19.06
N GLN A 25 6.26 11.02 -20.03
CA GLN A 25 5.00 11.10 -20.77
C GLN A 25 4.73 9.80 -21.56
N GLU A 26 5.73 9.26 -22.24
CA GLU A 26 5.58 8.03 -23.01
C GLU A 26 5.36 6.82 -22.08
N LEU A 27 6.05 6.76 -20.93
CA LEU A 27 5.80 5.74 -19.90
C LEU A 27 4.38 5.83 -19.37
N SER A 28 3.92 7.03 -19.00
CA SER A 28 2.56 7.25 -18.51
C SER A 28 1.52 6.76 -19.49
N LYS A 29 1.70 7.07 -20.79
CA LYS A 29 0.81 6.67 -21.86
C LYS A 29 0.76 5.14 -22.04
N ARG A 30 1.91 4.47 -22.02
CA ARG A 30 2.01 3.01 -22.24
C ARG A 30 1.55 2.22 -21.03
N LEU A 31 1.94 2.63 -19.83
CA LEU A 31 1.58 1.96 -18.60
C LEU A 31 0.15 2.30 -18.14
N LYS A 32 -0.42 3.39 -18.67
CA LYS A 32 -1.71 3.98 -18.22
C LYS A 32 -1.67 4.33 -16.73
N VAL A 33 -0.50 4.77 -16.25
CA VAL A 33 -0.24 5.16 -14.88
C VAL A 33 0.37 6.56 -14.89
N PRO A 34 -0.09 7.50 -14.05
CA PRO A 34 0.50 8.83 -13.97
C PRO A 34 1.96 8.74 -13.55
N VAL A 35 2.81 9.51 -14.23
CA VAL A 35 4.23 9.64 -13.91
C VAL A 35 4.51 11.08 -13.54
N PHE A 36 5.07 11.28 -12.36
CA PHE A 36 5.37 12.58 -11.77
C PHE A 36 6.88 12.80 -11.75
N LEU A 37 7.30 14.00 -12.12
CA LEU A 37 8.71 14.40 -12.10
C LEU A 37 8.93 15.50 -11.08
N GLY A 38 10.01 15.41 -10.33
CA GLY A 38 10.53 16.55 -9.57
C GLY A 38 10.91 17.72 -10.51
N PRO A 39 10.83 18.97 -10.04
CA PRO A 39 11.06 20.14 -10.88
C PRO A 39 12.40 20.13 -11.61
N GLN A 40 13.47 19.64 -10.99
CA GLN A 40 14.82 19.60 -11.59
C GLN A 40 14.96 18.51 -12.66
N ARG A 41 14.15 17.45 -12.56
CA ARG A 41 14.18 16.29 -13.48
C ARG A 41 13.52 16.55 -14.83
N GLN A 42 12.66 17.56 -14.96
CA GLN A 42 11.83 17.78 -16.15
C GLN A 42 12.66 18.01 -17.41
N ASN A 43 13.75 18.78 -17.31
CA ASN A 43 14.62 19.14 -18.43
C ASN A 43 15.91 18.32 -18.49
N GLU A 44 16.08 17.35 -17.63
CA GLU A 44 17.24 16.46 -17.64
C GLU A 44 17.29 15.65 -18.93
N LEU A 45 18.46 15.62 -19.56
CA LEU A 45 18.68 14.79 -20.75
C LEU A 45 19.18 13.41 -20.32
N VAL A 46 18.46 12.38 -20.75
CA VAL A 46 18.77 10.98 -20.45
C VAL A 46 19.13 10.20 -21.72
N SER A 47 20.11 9.32 -21.57
CA SER A 47 20.46 8.36 -22.61
C SER A 47 20.47 6.97 -21.93
N ILE A 48 19.47 6.18 -22.23
CA ILE A 48 19.19 4.91 -21.57
C ILE A 48 18.71 3.90 -22.59
N GLU A 49 19.23 2.69 -22.54
CA GLU A 49 18.75 1.57 -23.34
C GLU A 49 18.67 0.30 -22.47
N PHE A 50 17.48 -0.31 -22.44
CA PHE A 50 17.27 -1.63 -21.83
C PHE A 50 16.08 -2.33 -22.48
N SER A 51 16.02 -3.65 -22.35
CA SER A 51 14.92 -4.47 -22.90
C SER A 51 14.42 -5.50 -21.90
N GLU A 52 13.10 -5.75 -21.95
CA GLU A 52 12.42 -6.82 -21.23
C GLU A 52 12.63 -6.83 -19.69
N LEU A 53 12.77 -5.66 -19.08
CA LEU A 53 12.84 -5.55 -17.63
C LEU A 53 11.44 -5.44 -17.01
N THR A 54 11.26 -6.00 -15.83
CA THR A 54 10.08 -5.75 -15.01
C THR A 54 10.06 -4.29 -14.52
N LEU A 55 8.90 -3.81 -14.06
CA LEU A 55 8.66 -2.41 -13.77
C LEU A 55 9.72 -1.80 -12.83
N GLU A 56 9.90 -2.38 -11.64
CA GLU A 56 10.80 -1.80 -10.62
C GLU A 56 12.27 -1.72 -11.09
N PRO A 57 12.90 -2.80 -11.62
CA PRO A 57 14.24 -2.70 -12.17
C PRO A 57 14.37 -1.70 -13.32
N ALA A 58 13.38 -1.61 -14.22
CA ALA A 58 13.39 -0.64 -15.30
C ALA A 58 13.41 0.81 -14.77
N LEU A 59 12.59 1.11 -13.75
CA LEU A 59 12.52 2.43 -13.14
C LEU A 59 13.80 2.80 -12.38
N GLN A 60 14.42 1.82 -11.68
CA GLN A 60 15.69 2.03 -10.97
C GLN A 60 16.84 2.41 -11.92
N LEU A 61 16.86 1.87 -13.15
CA LEU A 61 17.85 2.28 -14.15
C LEU A 61 17.65 3.71 -14.65
N MET A 62 16.42 4.24 -14.57
CA MET A 62 16.08 5.57 -15.05
C MET A 62 16.39 6.67 -14.03
N SER A 63 16.37 6.36 -12.75
CA SER A 63 16.59 7.34 -11.70
C SER A 63 17.08 6.69 -10.40
N PRO A 64 18.01 7.33 -9.68
CA PRO A 64 18.45 6.85 -8.37
C PRO A 64 17.35 6.97 -7.30
N THR A 65 16.40 7.88 -7.46
CA THR A 65 15.32 8.10 -6.48
C THR A 65 13.97 7.93 -7.16
N VAL A 66 13.32 6.81 -6.88
CA VAL A 66 12.03 6.44 -7.47
C VAL A 66 11.11 5.89 -6.42
N TYR A 67 9.87 6.38 -6.44
CA TYR A 67 8.78 5.81 -5.65
C TYR A 67 7.67 5.30 -6.57
N VAL A 68 7.02 4.23 -6.16
CA VAL A 68 5.86 3.68 -6.87
C VAL A 68 4.75 3.41 -5.87
N ASP A 69 3.58 3.97 -6.13
CA ASP A 69 2.38 3.67 -5.37
C ASP A 69 1.65 2.50 -6.02
N TYR A 70 1.21 1.55 -5.19
CA TYR A 70 0.52 0.32 -5.60
C TYR A 70 -0.81 0.15 -4.90
N GLU A 71 -1.76 -0.47 -5.60
CA GLU A 71 -2.95 -1.08 -5.02
C GLU A 71 -2.77 -2.60 -5.02
N ILE A 72 -2.99 -3.20 -3.86
CA ILE A 72 -2.99 -4.64 -3.63
C ILE A 72 -4.41 -5.07 -3.30
N ASP A 73 -5.01 -5.86 -4.16
CA ASP A 73 -6.29 -6.51 -3.92
C ASP A 73 -6.04 -7.85 -3.23
N THR A 74 -6.44 -7.98 -1.97
CA THR A 74 -6.19 -9.21 -1.20
C THR A 74 -7.00 -10.40 -1.68
N GLY A 75 -8.12 -10.18 -2.35
CA GLY A 75 -8.94 -11.23 -2.98
C GLY A 75 -8.37 -11.74 -4.29
N SER A 76 -7.37 -11.06 -4.85
CA SER A 76 -6.76 -11.43 -6.12
C SER A 76 -5.34 -11.97 -5.92
N THR A 77 -4.99 -12.96 -6.74
CA THR A 77 -3.61 -13.42 -6.88
C THR A 77 -2.85 -12.65 -7.97
N ALA A 78 -3.46 -11.60 -8.55
CA ALA A 78 -2.81 -10.72 -9.51
C ALA A 78 -1.65 -9.95 -8.85
N PRO A 79 -0.63 -9.57 -9.61
CA PRO A 79 0.44 -8.72 -9.08
C PRO A 79 -0.11 -7.36 -8.64
N PRO A 80 0.58 -6.66 -7.71
CA PRO A 80 0.22 -5.31 -7.32
C PRO A 80 0.04 -4.38 -8.53
N LYS A 81 -1.04 -3.59 -8.53
CA LYS A 81 -1.35 -2.66 -9.60
C LYS A 81 -0.68 -1.32 -9.33
N PRO A 82 0.21 -0.83 -10.19
CA PRO A 82 0.80 0.48 -10.03
C PRO A 82 -0.26 1.58 -10.23
N LEU A 83 -0.25 2.58 -9.35
CA LEU A 83 -1.17 3.71 -9.34
C LEU A 83 -0.48 5.04 -9.67
N GLY A 84 0.82 5.16 -9.38
CA GLY A 84 1.62 6.35 -9.64
C GLY A 84 3.10 6.04 -9.58
N ILE A 85 3.89 6.70 -10.41
CA ILE A 85 5.34 6.60 -10.45
C ILE A 85 5.91 8.01 -10.21
N PHE A 86 6.92 8.13 -9.35
CA PHE A 86 7.52 9.41 -8.98
C PHE A 86 9.03 9.35 -9.16
N PHE A 87 9.55 10.17 -10.03
CA PHE A 87 10.98 10.41 -10.21
C PHE A 87 11.35 11.72 -9.53
N PHE A 88 11.88 11.62 -8.34
CA PHE A 88 12.23 12.77 -7.52
C PHE A 88 13.74 12.92 -7.40
N ASP A 89 14.18 14.06 -6.90
CA ASP A 89 15.58 14.28 -6.58
C ASP A 89 15.87 13.80 -5.16
N VAL A 90 17.13 13.43 -4.92
CA VAL A 90 17.58 12.89 -3.63
C VAL A 90 17.24 13.82 -2.46
N ASN A 91 17.16 15.13 -2.72
CA ASN A 91 16.93 16.15 -1.71
C ASN A 91 15.45 16.58 -1.56
N GLN A 92 14.54 16.00 -2.35
CA GLN A 92 13.12 16.40 -2.33
C GLN A 92 12.27 15.70 -1.27
N GLY A 93 12.81 14.70 -0.63
CA GLY A 93 12.04 13.88 0.30
C GLY A 93 10.99 13.00 -0.39
N GLU A 94 10.13 12.39 0.40
CA GLU A 94 9.08 11.51 -0.09
C GLU A 94 7.95 12.29 -0.75
N PRO A 95 7.40 11.84 -1.90
CA PRO A 95 6.26 12.50 -2.54
C PRO A 95 5.01 12.47 -1.65
N PRO A 96 4.16 13.51 -1.72
CA PRO A 96 2.90 13.52 -1.00
C PRO A 96 2.00 12.36 -1.44
N VAL A 97 1.11 11.91 -0.56
CA VAL A 97 0.10 10.92 -0.92
C VAL A 97 -0.86 11.55 -1.93
N THR A 98 -0.97 10.96 -3.12
CA THR A 98 -1.79 11.52 -4.20
C THR A 98 -3.27 11.23 -4.02
N ALA A 99 -4.13 11.99 -4.69
CA ALA A 99 -5.55 11.75 -4.76
C ALA A 99 -5.92 10.35 -5.31
N VAL A 100 -5.02 9.74 -6.10
CA VAL A 100 -5.19 8.37 -6.59
C VAL A 100 -5.21 7.36 -5.43
N VAL A 101 -4.36 7.58 -4.43
CA VAL A 101 -4.30 6.74 -3.21
C VAL A 101 -5.43 7.11 -2.25
N THR A 102 -5.70 8.40 -2.07
CA THR A 102 -6.74 8.86 -1.15
C THR A 102 -8.15 8.55 -1.62
N GLY A 103 -8.34 8.35 -2.93
CA GLY A 103 -9.66 8.14 -3.52
C GLY A 103 -10.55 9.38 -3.43
N SER A 104 -11.47 9.56 -4.36
CA SER A 104 -12.43 10.67 -4.37
C SER A 104 -13.66 10.41 -3.49
N SER A 105 -13.49 9.80 -2.33
CA SER A 105 -14.58 9.64 -1.35
C SER A 105 -14.28 10.52 -0.16
N GLN A 106 -15.24 11.37 0.17
CA GLN A 106 -15.22 12.23 1.34
C GLN A 106 -14.81 11.42 2.56
N SER A 107 -13.59 11.61 3.02
CA SER A 107 -13.13 11.13 4.32
C SER A 107 -13.96 11.87 5.36
N LEU A 108 -14.86 11.18 6.05
CA LEU A 108 -15.33 11.62 7.33
C LEU A 108 -14.14 11.61 8.27
N LEU A 109 -13.51 12.78 8.42
CA LEU A 109 -12.60 13.05 9.51
C LEU A 109 -13.42 12.92 10.80
N VAL A 110 -13.32 11.79 11.45
CA VAL A 110 -13.64 11.69 12.87
C VAL A 110 -12.47 12.40 13.58
N GLU A 111 -12.67 13.69 13.87
CA GLU A 111 -11.84 14.38 14.86
C GLU A 111 -12.00 13.64 16.18
N GLY A 112 -11.04 12.79 16.49
CA GLY A 112 -10.86 12.24 17.82
C GLY A 112 -10.37 13.35 18.72
N ASN A 113 -11.27 13.86 19.57
CA ASN A 113 -10.94 14.73 20.68
C ASN A 113 -9.96 14.01 21.59
N THR A 114 -8.69 14.37 21.56
CA THR A 114 -7.72 14.00 22.56
C THR A 114 -7.75 15.05 23.65
N GLU A 115 -8.55 14.85 24.67
CA GLU A 115 -8.37 15.50 25.96
C GLU A 115 -8.04 14.47 27.03
N ASP A 116 -6.89 14.72 27.61
CA ASP A 116 -6.49 14.60 29.00
C ASP A 116 -6.12 13.27 29.67
N GLY A 117 -4.92 13.36 30.26
CA GLY A 117 -4.66 12.82 31.58
C GLY A 117 -3.94 11.48 31.65
N VAL A 118 -2.66 11.47 31.35
CA VAL A 118 -1.80 10.36 31.80
C VAL A 118 -1.38 10.61 33.24
N GLU A 119 -2.05 9.97 34.19
CA GLU A 119 -1.47 9.74 35.51
C GLU A 119 -0.50 8.55 35.44
N PRO A 120 0.65 8.61 36.14
CA PRO A 120 1.63 7.52 36.10
C PRO A 120 1.12 6.32 36.91
N ALA A 121 0.90 5.21 36.22
CA ALA A 121 0.51 3.95 36.79
C ALA A 121 1.60 3.42 37.76
N THR A 122 1.22 3.12 39.00
CA THR A 122 2.03 2.49 40.06
C THR A 122 2.40 1.04 39.68
N GLU A 123 3.57 0.62 40.18
CA GLU A 123 4.25 -0.65 39.81
C GLU A 123 3.56 -1.97 40.22
N ASP A 124 2.35 -1.95 40.76
CA ASP A 124 1.69 -3.14 41.32
C ASP A 124 0.69 -3.85 40.35
N GLU A 125 0.50 -3.37 39.11
CA GLU A 125 -0.42 -3.98 38.15
C GLU A 125 0.21 -5.05 37.24
N LYS A 126 1.40 -5.53 37.53
CA LYS A 126 2.11 -6.54 36.70
C LYS A 126 1.57 -7.99 36.81
N LYS A 127 0.43 -8.25 37.43
CA LYS A 127 -0.05 -9.63 37.65
C LYS A 127 -1.49 -9.96 37.24
N LYS A 128 -2.05 -9.27 36.30
CA LYS A 128 -3.24 -9.77 35.55
C LYS A 128 -3.14 -9.32 34.10
N VAL A 129 -2.33 -10.00 33.32
CA VAL A 129 -2.48 -9.96 31.86
C VAL A 129 -3.74 -10.79 31.55
N GLU A 130 -4.91 -10.22 31.77
CA GLU A 130 -6.12 -10.64 31.06
C GLU A 130 -5.78 -10.54 29.58
N GLU A 131 -5.88 -11.64 28.85
CA GLU A 131 -5.61 -11.67 27.40
C GLU A 131 -6.53 -10.66 26.73
N GLU A 132 -6.01 -9.50 26.40
CA GLU A 132 -6.76 -8.49 25.65
C GLU A 132 -7.35 -9.18 24.40
N PRO A 133 -8.67 -9.08 24.17
CA PRO A 133 -9.34 -9.79 23.09
C PRO A 133 -8.85 -9.35 21.70
N LEU A 134 -8.20 -8.19 21.61
CA LEU A 134 -7.55 -7.67 20.42
C LEU A 134 -6.22 -7.02 20.76
N ARG A 135 -5.15 -7.57 20.22
CA ARG A 135 -3.81 -7.00 20.30
C ARG A 135 -3.19 -6.90 18.93
N VAL A 136 -2.74 -5.70 18.56
CA VAL A 136 -2.01 -5.42 17.33
C VAL A 136 -0.68 -4.77 17.70
N SER A 137 0.40 -5.12 17.03
CA SER A 137 1.69 -4.45 17.19
C SER A 137 2.49 -4.49 15.90
N TYR A 138 3.12 -3.38 15.56
CA TYR A 138 3.98 -3.22 14.40
C TYR A 138 5.41 -2.92 14.83
N LYS A 139 6.35 -3.81 14.50
CA LYS A 139 7.78 -3.66 14.84
C LYS A 139 8.64 -4.25 13.74
N ASN A 140 9.73 -3.55 13.39
CA ASN A 140 10.71 -4.02 12.40
C ASN A 140 10.04 -4.42 11.07
N SER A 141 9.14 -3.58 10.55
CA SER A 141 8.37 -3.81 9.32
C SER A 141 7.50 -5.08 9.33
N ALA A 142 7.24 -5.65 10.50
CA ALA A 142 6.41 -6.82 10.67
C ALA A 142 5.23 -6.53 11.60
N LEU A 143 4.05 -6.99 11.20
CA LEU A 143 2.80 -6.85 11.93
C LEU A 143 2.47 -8.14 12.67
N THR A 144 2.01 -8.01 13.90
CA THR A 144 1.47 -9.11 14.70
C THR A 144 0.03 -8.77 15.07
N VAL A 145 -0.89 -9.68 14.84
CA VAL A 145 -2.31 -9.52 15.16
C VAL A 145 -2.78 -10.74 15.96
N LYS A 146 -3.32 -10.49 17.14
CA LYS A 146 -4.04 -11.47 17.94
C LYS A 146 -5.45 -10.95 18.17
N ALA A 147 -6.43 -11.64 17.65
CA ALA A 147 -7.84 -11.28 17.72
C ALA A 147 -8.66 -12.50 18.12
N LYS A 148 -9.41 -12.41 19.22
CA LYS A 148 -10.34 -13.47 19.66
C LYS A 148 -11.76 -12.95 19.47
N LYS A 149 -12.49 -13.53 18.51
CA LYS A 149 -13.90 -13.18 18.17
C LYS A 149 -14.12 -11.67 18.00
N GLN A 150 -13.23 -11.01 17.23
CA GLN A 150 -13.30 -9.58 17.02
C GLN A 150 -13.92 -9.23 15.66
N PRO A 151 -14.72 -8.15 15.56
CA PRO A 151 -15.20 -7.64 14.28
C PRO A 151 -14.03 -7.22 13.38
N LEU A 152 -14.04 -7.63 12.11
CA LEU A 152 -13.00 -7.28 11.15
C LEU A 152 -12.77 -5.76 11.04
N PRO A 153 -13.80 -4.89 11.00
CA PRO A 153 -13.58 -3.44 10.99
C PRO A 153 -12.74 -2.96 12.18
N LEU A 154 -12.98 -3.49 13.38
CA LEU A 154 -12.24 -3.09 14.58
C LEU A 154 -10.76 -3.51 14.49
N ILE A 155 -10.49 -4.71 13.97
CA ILE A 155 -9.13 -5.17 13.73
C ILE A 155 -8.40 -4.24 12.76
N LEU A 156 -9.07 -3.86 11.65
CA LEU A 156 -8.47 -2.96 10.64
C LEU A 156 -8.21 -1.55 11.18
N LEU A 157 -9.14 -1.00 11.97
CA LEU A 157 -8.94 0.30 12.63
C LEU A 157 -7.72 0.25 13.56
N LYS A 158 -7.57 -0.83 14.33
CA LYS A 158 -6.40 -0.99 15.22
C LYS A 158 -5.09 -1.16 14.44
N ILE A 159 -5.12 -1.85 13.29
CA ILE A 159 -3.97 -1.92 12.37
C ILE A 159 -3.63 -0.53 11.83
N GLY A 160 -4.63 0.24 11.41
CA GLY A 160 -4.43 1.61 10.92
C GLY A 160 -3.81 2.53 11.97
N GLU A 161 -4.26 2.44 13.23
CA GLU A 161 -3.70 3.16 14.37
C GLU A 161 -2.21 2.82 14.56
N GLU A 162 -1.86 1.54 14.62
CA GLU A 162 -0.48 1.06 14.78
C GLU A 162 0.45 1.46 13.62
N LEU A 163 -0.08 1.52 12.40
CA LEU A 163 0.67 1.91 11.21
C LEU A 163 0.66 3.44 10.95
N GLY A 164 -0.18 4.19 11.65
CA GLY A 164 -0.38 5.62 11.43
C GLY A 164 -1.00 5.93 10.05
N ILE A 165 -1.90 5.07 9.55
CA ILE A 165 -2.51 5.20 8.23
C ILE A 165 -4.03 5.25 8.29
N PRO A 166 -4.70 5.95 7.35
CA PRO A 166 -6.16 5.98 7.29
C PRO A 166 -6.74 4.62 6.92
N VAL A 167 -7.89 4.30 7.51
CA VAL A 167 -8.68 3.10 7.23
C VAL A 167 -10.07 3.53 6.79
N ASP A 168 -10.50 3.04 5.64
CA ASP A 168 -11.81 3.31 5.06
C ASP A 168 -12.68 2.04 5.10
N ILE A 169 -13.74 2.07 5.87
CA ILE A 169 -14.67 0.95 6.01
C ILE A 169 -15.89 1.25 5.13
N ARG A 170 -15.95 0.64 3.94
CA ARG A 170 -17.05 0.81 2.98
C ARG A 170 -18.12 -0.26 3.08
N ASN A 171 -17.90 -1.23 3.93
CA ASN A 171 -18.77 -2.38 4.09
C ASN A 171 -19.19 -2.52 5.55
N GLU A 172 -20.49 -2.65 5.79
CA GLU A 172 -21.03 -2.98 7.12
C GLU A 172 -20.78 -4.45 7.51
N ASN A 173 -19.91 -5.14 6.81
CA ASN A 173 -19.58 -6.54 7.09
C ASN A 173 -19.06 -6.69 8.53
N ARG A 174 -19.90 -7.22 9.39
CA ARG A 174 -19.61 -7.51 10.79
C ARG A 174 -18.99 -8.92 10.97
N SER A 175 -18.21 -9.38 9.98
CA SER A 175 -17.53 -10.67 10.11
C SER A 175 -16.73 -10.71 11.39
N ILE A 176 -16.99 -11.72 12.19
CA ILE A 176 -16.21 -12.01 13.39
C ILE A 176 -15.00 -12.84 12.99
N VAL A 177 -13.82 -12.40 13.38
CA VAL A 177 -12.55 -13.02 13.03
C VAL A 177 -11.84 -13.50 14.30
N ASP A 178 -11.37 -14.74 14.24
CA ASP A 178 -10.38 -15.28 15.15
C ASP A 178 -9.05 -15.38 14.39
N ALA A 179 -8.03 -14.66 14.82
CA ALA A 179 -6.75 -14.64 14.14
C ALA A 179 -5.59 -14.60 15.13
N GLU A 180 -4.59 -15.43 14.88
CA GLU A 180 -3.30 -15.38 15.56
C GLU A 180 -2.20 -15.36 14.49
N ILE A 181 -1.78 -14.15 14.11
CA ILE A 181 -0.81 -13.89 13.07
C ILE A 181 0.41 -13.23 13.71
N SER A 182 1.59 -13.76 13.49
CA SER A 182 2.80 -13.26 14.14
C SER A 182 3.88 -12.90 13.13
N LYS A 183 4.37 -11.66 13.24
CA LYS A 183 5.56 -11.15 12.54
C LYS A 183 5.56 -11.35 11.02
N LEU A 184 4.45 -11.04 10.38
CA LEU A 184 4.34 -11.06 8.93
C LEU A 184 4.35 -9.63 8.34
N PRO A 185 4.75 -9.47 7.06
CA PRO A 185 4.53 -8.23 6.32
C PRO A 185 3.06 -7.83 6.34
N VAL A 186 2.77 -6.51 6.30
CA VAL A 186 1.39 -5.99 6.34
C VAL A 186 0.53 -6.62 5.24
N GLU A 187 1.07 -6.79 4.04
CA GLU A 187 0.39 -7.41 2.91
C GLU A 187 -0.10 -8.84 3.22
N ASP A 188 0.76 -9.65 3.82
CA ASP A 188 0.44 -11.04 4.15
C ASP A 188 -0.60 -11.13 5.27
N VAL A 189 -0.53 -10.22 6.25
CA VAL A 189 -1.51 -10.15 7.33
C VAL A 189 -2.89 -9.80 6.79
N VAL A 190 -3.01 -8.76 5.97
CA VAL A 190 -4.32 -8.33 5.44
C VAL A 190 -4.92 -9.38 4.48
N ARG A 191 -4.09 -10.11 3.73
CA ARG A 191 -4.54 -11.25 2.90
C ARG A 191 -5.15 -12.37 3.72
N GLN A 192 -4.58 -12.64 4.90
CA GLN A 192 -5.11 -13.68 5.80
C GLN A 192 -6.40 -13.23 6.51
N LEU A 193 -6.57 -11.94 6.76
CA LEU A 193 -7.75 -11.42 7.44
C LEU A 193 -9.00 -11.42 6.55
N SER A 194 -8.91 -11.00 5.30
CA SER A 194 -10.07 -10.97 4.39
C SER A 194 -9.65 -10.76 2.93
N PRO A 195 -10.35 -11.40 1.98
CA PRO A 195 -10.17 -11.15 0.56
C PRO A 195 -10.77 -9.80 0.08
N ASN A 196 -11.55 -9.12 0.92
CA ASN A 196 -12.22 -7.87 0.58
C ASN A 196 -11.43 -6.62 1.02
N ILE A 197 -10.17 -6.79 1.40
CA ILE A 197 -9.30 -5.68 1.78
C ILE A 197 -8.52 -5.21 0.54
N ARG A 198 -8.42 -3.88 0.38
CA ARG A 198 -7.48 -3.25 -0.53
C ARG A 198 -6.43 -2.51 0.29
N LEU A 199 -5.19 -2.86 0.05
CA LEU A 199 -4.03 -2.22 0.67
C LEU A 199 -3.36 -1.31 -0.35
N PHE A 200 -3.19 -0.04 0.00
CA PHE A 200 -2.42 0.92 -0.76
C PHE A 200 -1.04 1.04 -0.14
N MET A 201 0.00 0.86 -0.95
CA MET A 201 1.39 0.86 -0.51
C MET A 201 2.25 1.73 -1.39
N ARG A 202 3.31 2.30 -0.81
CA ARG A 202 4.41 2.94 -1.52
C ARG A 202 5.66 2.09 -1.42
N ALA A 203 6.28 1.84 -2.56
CA ALA A 203 7.61 1.29 -2.64
C ALA A 203 8.62 2.43 -2.84
N ASP A 204 9.58 2.55 -1.94
CA ASP A 204 10.81 3.31 -2.16
C ASP A 204 11.83 2.38 -2.79
N LEU A 205 12.02 2.51 -4.10
CA LEU A 205 12.93 1.63 -4.84
C LEU A 205 14.40 1.91 -4.54
N THR A 206 14.71 3.07 -3.97
CA THR A 206 16.06 3.45 -3.59
C THR A 206 16.52 2.69 -2.35
N ARG A 207 15.65 2.54 -1.37
CA ARG A 207 15.91 1.89 -0.08
C ARG A 207 15.43 0.46 -0.02
N ALA A 208 14.74 -0.01 -1.06
CA ALA A 208 14.04 -1.29 -1.08
C ALA A 208 13.03 -1.44 0.08
N GLU A 209 12.39 -0.34 0.46
CA GLU A 209 11.41 -0.26 1.53
C GLU A 209 9.99 -0.18 0.98
N ARG A 210 9.05 -0.79 1.68
CA ARG A 210 7.62 -0.71 1.36
C ARG A 210 6.85 -0.23 2.58
N ARG A 211 6.00 0.79 2.38
CA ARG A 211 5.18 1.38 3.43
C ARG A 211 3.71 1.36 3.04
N ALA A 212 2.86 0.96 3.98
CA ALA A 212 1.43 1.10 3.82
C ALA A 212 1.03 2.59 3.84
N LEU A 213 0.07 2.95 3.00
CA LEU A 213 -0.47 4.31 2.88
C LEU A 213 -1.92 4.39 3.31
N ARG A 214 -2.71 3.32 3.10
CA ARG A 214 -4.14 3.28 3.38
C ARG A 214 -4.64 1.85 3.37
N LEU A 215 -5.68 1.57 4.15
CA LEU A 215 -6.47 0.35 4.10
C LEU A 215 -7.91 0.68 3.70
N VAL A 216 -8.51 -0.15 2.87
CA VAL A 216 -9.92 -0.05 2.50
C VAL A 216 -10.58 -1.41 2.65
N LEU A 217 -11.61 -1.52 3.47
CA LEU A 217 -12.50 -2.67 3.48
C LEU A 217 -13.57 -2.44 2.41
N ALA A 218 -13.43 -3.09 1.27
CA ALA A 218 -14.35 -2.96 0.14
C ALA A 218 -15.60 -3.82 0.33
N GLU A 219 -16.66 -3.48 -0.40
CA GLU A 219 -17.80 -4.37 -0.51
C GLU A 219 -17.41 -5.66 -1.22
N PRO A 220 -17.97 -6.82 -0.80
CA PRO A 220 -17.76 -8.06 -1.54
C PRO A 220 -18.26 -7.88 -2.98
N PRO A 221 -17.60 -8.48 -3.98
CA PRO A 221 -18.07 -8.43 -5.35
C PRO A 221 -19.51 -8.97 -5.39
N ILE A 222 -20.40 -8.21 -6.03
CA ILE A 222 -21.77 -8.65 -6.26
C ILE A 222 -21.70 -9.90 -7.13
N THR A 223 -21.85 -11.07 -6.52
CA THR A 223 -22.03 -12.31 -7.25
C THR A 223 -23.41 -12.24 -7.87
N THR A 224 -23.49 -11.83 -9.13
CA THR A 224 -24.71 -11.96 -9.91
C THR A 224 -24.98 -13.48 -10.02
N GLN A 225 -25.83 -13.99 -9.14
CA GLN A 225 -26.38 -15.32 -9.31
C GLN A 225 -27.13 -15.28 -10.64
N GLN A 226 -26.52 -15.83 -11.68
CA GLN A 226 -27.26 -16.25 -12.84
C GLN A 226 -28.21 -17.35 -12.35
N ASN A 227 -29.47 -16.98 -12.15
CA ASN A 227 -30.53 -17.93 -11.98
C ASN A 227 -30.62 -18.79 -13.25
N PRO A 228 -30.70 -20.12 -13.13
CA PRO A 228 -30.79 -21.03 -14.26
C PRO A 228 -32.09 -20.87 -15.07
#